data_c3626aac2fc368e1c4862182ef4bb20a
#
_entry.id   c3626aac2fc368e1c4862182ef4bb20a
#
_cell.length_a   1.000
_cell.length_b   1.000
_cell.length_c   1.000
_cell.angle_alpha   90.00
_cell.angle_beta   90.00
_cell.angle_gamma   90.00
#
_symmetry.space_group_name_H-M   'P 1'
#
loop_
_entity.id
_entity.type
_entity.pdbx_description
1 polymer ?
#
loop_
_entity_poly.entity_id
_entity_poly.type
_entity_poly.pdbx_seq_one_letter_code
_entity_poly.pdbx_strand_id
1 'polypeptide(L)'
;MIKNILKPQTLKGFRDFLPTEKRKRDLVAQKVKEIFELFGYEPLETPTLEYASLLLGKYGKEADKLLYRFRDSGGREVALRYDQTVPTARVLAQYQSALPKFFKRYQIQNVYRADKPQRGRFREFTQCDIDIFNSTSPIADAEIVATTYFAFQNVGYPKIKILINDRQTLFRYLEPFTNSNLNIFSLIQSIDKLEKIGNQRVIEELIKKGLDESQAQMAINSITEATLSKNC
;
A
#
# COMPACT_ATOMS: atom_id res chain seq x y z
N MET A 1 -0.88 -48.14 -18.66
CA MET A 1 -1.20 -46.68 -18.43
C MET A 1 -0.35 -46.18 -17.29
N ILE A 2 0.67 -45.36 -17.54
CA ILE A 2 1.48 -44.73 -16.51
C ILE A 2 0.60 -43.68 -15.88
N LYS A 3 0.11 -43.88 -14.63
CA LYS A 3 -0.56 -42.87 -13.87
C LYS A 3 0.43 -41.71 -13.72
N ASN A 4 0.16 -40.54 -14.32
CA ASN A 4 0.88 -39.31 -14.02
C ASN A 4 0.77 -39.07 -12.53
N ILE A 5 1.80 -39.39 -11.77
CA ILE A 5 1.86 -39.09 -10.33
C ILE A 5 2.03 -37.58 -10.21
N LEU A 6 0.97 -36.95 -9.80
CA LEU A 6 0.97 -35.48 -9.55
C LEU A 6 1.96 -35.18 -8.43
N LYS A 7 3.00 -34.40 -8.72
CA LYS A 7 3.93 -33.95 -7.68
C LYS A 7 3.26 -32.84 -6.85
N PRO A 8 3.00 -33.06 -5.56
CA PRO A 8 2.42 -32.01 -4.72
C PRO A 8 3.35 -30.81 -4.62
N GLN A 9 2.86 -29.63 -4.94
CA GLN A 9 3.63 -28.39 -4.83
C GLN A 9 2.70 -27.19 -4.69
N THR A 10 3.18 -26.18 -3.96
CA THR A 10 2.50 -24.88 -3.81
C THR A 10 2.64 -24.07 -5.10
N LEU A 11 1.63 -23.28 -5.45
CA LEU A 11 1.71 -22.37 -6.58
C LEU A 11 2.81 -21.33 -6.34
N LYS A 12 3.60 -21.03 -7.38
CA LYS A 12 4.70 -20.08 -7.29
C LYS A 12 4.23 -18.70 -6.77
N GLY A 13 4.86 -18.24 -5.69
CA GLY A 13 4.50 -16.97 -5.03
C GLY A 13 3.50 -17.11 -3.91
N PHE A 14 2.97 -18.30 -3.67
CA PHE A 14 2.15 -18.66 -2.51
C PHE A 14 2.96 -19.48 -1.52
N ARG A 15 2.53 -19.56 -0.29
CA ARG A 15 3.26 -20.24 0.79
C ARG A 15 2.32 -20.98 1.71
N ASP A 16 2.75 -22.17 2.13
CA ASP A 16 2.18 -22.85 3.28
C ASP A 16 2.86 -22.33 4.56
N PHE A 17 2.11 -22.21 5.62
CA PHE A 17 2.61 -21.91 6.95
C PHE A 17 2.34 -23.08 7.87
N LEU A 18 3.39 -23.84 8.16
CA LEU A 18 3.31 -24.98 9.08
C LEU A 18 3.03 -24.52 10.52
N PRO A 19 2.59 -25.41 11.43
CA PRO A 19 2.06 -25.01 12.74
C PRO A 19 2.94 -24.05 13.54
N THR A 20 4.25 -24.23 13.54
CA THR A 20 5.19 -23.36 14.26
C THR A 20 5.22 -21.95 13.67
N GLU A 21 5.31 -21.85 12.37
CA GLU A 21 5.27 -20.57 11.63
C GLU A 21 3.90 -19.89 11.79
N LYS A 22 2.82 -20.67 11.68
CA LYS A 22 1.46 -20.16 11.80
C LYS A 22 1.22 -19.55 13.18
N ARG A 23 1.62 -20.23 14.26
CA ARG A 23 1.51 -19.70 15.63
C ARG A 23 2.27 -18.36 15.81
N LYS A 24 3.47 -18.23 15.22
CA LYS A 24 4.22 -16.95 15.28
C LYS A 24 3.45 -15.83 14.57
N ARG A 25 2.88 -16.11 13.40
CA ARG A 25 2.09 -15.14 12.64
C ARG A 25 0.83 -14.73 13.38
N ASP A 26 0.14 -15.69 14.02
CA ASP A 26 -1.05 -15.42 14.81
C ASP A 26 -0.73 -14.55 16.04
N LEU A 27 0.39 -14.82 16.70
CA LEU A 27 0.85 -14.00 17.82
C LEU A 27 1.15 -12.55 17.37
N VAL A 28 1.80 -12.38 16.22
CA VAL A 28 2.06 -11.03 15.66
C VAL A 28 0.76 -10.33 15.33
N ALA A 29 -0.17 -11.00 14.64
CA ALA A 29 -1.47 -10.43 14.30
C ALA A 29 -2.28 -10.04 15.55
N GLN A 30 -2.26 -10.89 16.59
CA GLN A 30 -2.91 -10.62 17.85
C GLN A 30 -2.33 -9.36 18.54
N LYS A 31 -1.01 -9.25 18.61
CA LYS A 31 -0.36 -8.08 19.21
C LYS A 31 -0.65 -6.77 18.45
N VAL A 32 -0.72 -6.82 17.14
CA VAL A 32 -1.12 -5.67 16.31
C VAL A 32 -2.58 -5.30 16.58
N LYS A 33 -3.47 -6.29 16.61
CA LYS A 33 -4.89 -6.14 16.89
C LYS A 33 -5.15 -5.48 18.25
N GLU A 34 -4.44 -5.89 19.31
CA GLU A 34 -4.57 -5.32 20.65
C GLU A 34 -4.37 -3.80 20.66
N ILE A 35 -3.37 -3.32 19.90
CA ILE A 35 -3.12 -1.88 19.79
C ILE A 35 -4.20 -1.19 18.95
N PHE A 36 -4.67 -1.79 17.86
CA PHE A 36 -5.74 -1.22 17.06
C PHE A 36 -7.02 -1.04 17.90
N GLU A 37 -7.40 -2.06 18.67
CA GLU A 37 -8.56 -2.02 19.57
C GLU A 37 -8.35 -1.02 20.73
N LEU A 38 -7.14 -0.92 21.29
CA LEU A 38 -6.80 0.06 22.32
C LEU A 38 -6.99 1.51 21.82
N PHE A 39 -6.68 1.78 20.54
CA PHE A 39 -6.93 3.07 19.90
C PHE A 39 -8.38 3.24 19.40
N GLY A 40 -9.27 2.29 19.67
CA GLY A 40 -10.70 2.35 19.34
C GLY A 40 -11.01 2.09 17.88
N TYR A 41 -10.16 1.32 17.17
CA TYR A 41 -10.49 0.84 15.84
C TYR A 41 -11.39 -0.40 15.93
N GLU A 42 -12.45 -0.41 15.15
CA GLU A 42 -13.42 -1.50 15.07
C GLU A 42 -13.02 -2.53 14.00
N PRO A 43 -13.24 -3.83 14.25
CA PRO A 43 -12.92 -4.86 13.28
C PRO A 43 -13.82 -4.80 12.05
N LEU A 44 -13.24 -4.91 10.87
CA LEU A 44 -13.95 -5.07 9.61
C LEU A 44 -13.42 -6.29 8.86
N GLU A 45 -14.32 -7.05 8.25
CA GLU A 45 -13.98 -8.13 7.33
C GLU A 45 -14.77 -7.99 6.03
N THR A 46 -14.08 -8.16 4.89
CA THR A 46 -14.69 -8.12 3.56
C THR A 46 -14.44 -9.42 2.83
N PRO A 47 -15.29 -9.81 1.86
CA PRO A 47 -15.06 -11.01 1.06
C PRO A 47 -13.71 -11.00 0.34
N THR A 48 -13.13 -12.16 0.15
CA THR A 48 -11.90 -12.35 -0.65
C THR A 48 -12.14 -12.07 -2.14
N LEU A 49 -13.35 -12.40 -2.60
CA LEU A 49 -13.81 -12.17 -3.99
C LEU A 49 -14.70 -10.93 -4.06
N GLU A 50 -14.43 -10.11 -5.04
CA GLU A 50 -15.25 -8.96 -5.41
C GLU A 50 -15.60 -9.04 -6.90
N TYR A 51 -16.62 -8.31 -7.34
CA TYR A 51 -16.83 -8.11 -8.77
C TYR A 51 -15.60 -7.46 -9.40
N ALA A 52 -15.13 -7.98 -10.53
CA ALA A 52 -13.96 -7.43 -11.20
C ALA A 52 -14.16 -5.95 -11.58
N SER A 53 -15.37 -5.55 -11.94
CA SER A 53 -15.72 -4.16 -12.24
C SER A 53 -15.53 -3.20 -11.06
N LEU A 54 -15.62 -3.68 -9.83
CA LEU A 54 -15.35 -2.87 -8.64
C LEU A 54 -13.87 -2.51 -8.52
N LEU A 55 -12.99 -3.46 -8.83
CA LEU A 55 -11.54 -3.34 -8.63
C LEU A 55 -10.82 -2.71 -9.84
N LEU A 56 -11.33 -2.94 -11.06
CA LEU A 56 -10.73 -2.43 -12.28
C LEU A 56 -10.75 -0.90 -12.36
N GLY A 57 -9.66 -0.32 -12.87
CA GLY A 57 -9.50 1.13 -13.06
C GLY A 57 -9.27 1.92 -11.78
N LYS A 58 -9.23 1.28 -10.61
CA LYS A 58 -9.03 1.97 -9.32
C LYS A 58 -7.56 2.15 -8.95
N TYR A 59 -6.69 1.27 -9.45
CA TYR A 59 -5.26 1.23 -9.11
C TYR A 59 -4.35 1.65 -10.27
N GLY A 60 -4.93 2.05 -11.42
CA GLY A 60 -4.21 2.36 -12.66
C GLY A 60 -3.89 1.13 -13.51
N LYS A 61 -3.56 1.38 -14.79
CA LYS A 61 -3.42 0.33 -15.82
C LYS A 61 -2.40 -0.76 -15.48
N GLU A 62 -1.33 -0.44 -14.77
CA GLU A 62 -0.31 -1.43 -14.37
C GLU A 62 -0.85 -2.37 -13.29
N ALA A 63 -1.55 -1.85 -12.31
CA ALA A 63 -2.13 -2.67 -11.24
C ALA A 63 -3.30 -3.53 -11.74
N ASP A 64 -4.05 -3.07 -12.73
CA ASP A 64 -5.12 -3.86 -13.36
C ASP A 64 -4.58 -5.17 -13.97
N LYS A 65 -3.34 -5.17 -14.46
CA LYS A 65 -2.65 -6.37 -14.97
C LYS A 65 -2.26 -7.36 -13.86
N LEU A 66 -2.23 -6.88 -12.62
CA LEU A 66 -1.84 -7.67 -11.45
C LEU A 66 -3.04 -8.25 -10.68
N LEU A 67 -4.27 -8.03 -11.16
CA LEU A 67 -5.47 -8.64 -10.59
C LEU A 67 -5.59 -10.10 -10.99
N TYR A 68 -5.89 -10.98 -10.01
CA TYR A 68 -6.37 -12.32 -10.27
C TYR A 68 -7.85 -12.27 -10.64
N ARG A 69 -8.18 -12.34 -11.92
CA ARG A 69 -9.54 -12.30 -12.47
C ARG A 69 -9.91 -13.62 -13.11
N PHE A 70 -11.15 -14.01 -12.94
CA PHE A 70 -11.72 -15.20 -13.59
C PHE A 70 -13.25 -15.10 -13.64
N ARG A 71 -13.88 -16.03 -14.35
CA ARG A 71 -15.33 -16.20 -14.30
C ARG A 71 -15.68 -17.28 -13.30
N ASP A 72 -16.63 -16.99 -12.43
CA ASP A 72 -17.16 -17.98 -11.51
C ASP A 72 -18.13 -18.95 -12.22
N SER A 73 -18.61 -19.96 -11.50
CA SER A 73 -19.56 -20.94 -12.05
C SER A 73 -20.90 -20.33 -12.52
N GLY A 74 -21.24 -19.16 -12.04
CA GLY A 74 -22.41 -18.40 -12.47
C GLY A 74 -22.15 -17.45 -13.66
N GLY A 75 -20.95 -17.50 -14.25
CA GLY A 75 -20.56 -16.67 -15.39
C GLY A 75 -20.18 -15.23 -15.06
N ARG A 76 -20.13 -14.87 -13.77
CA ARG A 76 -19.79 -13.50 -13.32
C ARG A 76 -18.28 -13.29 -13.36
N GLU A 77 -17.85 -12.12 -13.84
CA GLU A 77 -16.46 -11.72 -13.75
C GLU A 77 -16.13 -11.26 -12.33
N VAL A 78 -15.28 -12.02 -11.66
CA VAL A 78 -14.83 -11.79 -10.28
C VAL A 78 -13.31 -11.66 -10.23
N ALA A 79 -12.81 -11.04 -9.17
CA ALA A 79 -11.38 -10.95 -8.92
C ALA A 79 -11.09 -11.12 -7.42
N LEU A 80 -9.91 -11.65 -7.11
CA LEU A 80 -9.38 -11.62 -5.76
C LEU A 80 -9.01 -10.17 -5.40
N ARG A 81 -9.34 -9.74 -4.18
CA ARG A 81 -9.01 -8.40 -3.70
C ARG A 81 -7.50 -8.12 -3.78
N TYR A 82 -7.17 -7.00 -4.39
CA TYR A 82 -5.79 -6.53 -4.58
C TYR A 82 -5.22 -5.88 -3.33
N ASP A 83 -6.08 -5.18 -2.60
CA ASP A 83 -5.88 -4.57 -1.29
C ASP A 83 -7.18 -4.59 -0.50
N GLN A 84 -7.22 -3.88 0.63
CA GLN A 84 -8.42 -3.75 1.47
C GLN A 84 -9.15 -2.41 1.25
N THR A 85 -8.54 -1.44 0.58
CA THR A 85 -9.06 -0.08 0.42
C THR A 85 -10.34 -0.03 -0.41
N VAL A 86 -10.33 -0.65 -1.60
CA VAL A 86 -11.51 -0.63 -2.49
C VAL A 86 -12.67 -1.44 -1.92
N PRO A 87 -12.48 -2.67 -1.38
CA PRO A 87 -13.53 -3.36 -0.63
C PRO A 87 -14.12 -2.54 0.54
N THR A 88 -13.27 -1.83 1.29
CA THR A 88 -13.73 -0.94 2.37
C THR A 88 -14.55 0.22 1.82
N ALA A 89 -14.13 0.85 0.73
CA ALA A 89 -14.91 1.92 0.10
C ALA A 89 -16.31 1.42 -0.35
N ARG A 90 -16.41 0.18 -0.85
CA ARG A 90 -17.70 -0.46 -1.14
C ARG A 90 -18.56 -0.63 0.12
N VAL A 91 -17.97 -1.08 1.23
CA VAL A 91 -18.67 -1.22 2.51
C VAL A 91 -19.21 0.12 2.97
N LEU A 92 -18.40 1.19 2.93
CA LEU A 92 -18.83 2.54 3.29
C LEU A 92 -20.01 3.02 2.43
N ALA A 93 -19.95 2.80 1.13
CA ALA A 93 -21.04 3.17 0.22
C ALA A 93 -22.31 2.35 0.46
N GLN A 94 -22.18 1.05 0.72
CA GLN A 94 -23.30 0.13 0.86
C GLN A 94 -23.99 0.23 2.23
N TYR A 95 -23.23 0.50 3.29
CA TYR A 95 -23.70 0.48 4.67
C TYR A 95 -23.60 1.85 5.37
N GLN A 96 -23.62 2.94 4.61
CA GLN A 96 -23.43 4.31 5.11
C GLN A 96 -24.34 4.65 6.30
N SER A 97 -25.59 4.19 6.28
CA SER A 97 -26.57 4.47 7.34
C SER A 97 -26.37 3.62 8.60
N ALA A 98 -25.64 2.51 8.50
CA ALA A 98 -25.38 1.60 9.61
C ALA A 98 -24.03 1.86 10.30
N LEU A 99 -23.15 2.63 9.65
CA LEU A 99 -21.83 2.93 10.17
C LEU A 99 -21.79 4.26 10.94
N PRO A 100 -20.93 4.40 11.96
CA PRO A 100 -20.77 5.65 12.68
C PRO A 100 -20.35 6.79 11.74
N LYS A 101 -20.72 8.04 12.06
CA LYS A 101 -20.29 9.22 11.29
C LYS A 101 -18.76 9.31 11.20
N PHE A 102 -18.07 9.09 12.29
CA PHE A 102 -16.62 8.96 12.35
C PHE A 102 -16.30 7.49 12.56
N PHE A 103 -15.86 6.83 11.49
CA PHE A 103 -15.63 5.40 11.52
C PHE A 103 -14.13 5.10 11.51
N LYS A 104 -13.66 4.45 12.55
CA LYS A 104 -12.29 3.95 12.69
C LYS A 104 -12.35 2.44 12.53
N ARG A 105 -11.69 1.91 11.52
CA ARG A 105 -11.68 0.47 11.27
C ARG A 105 -10.28 -0.10 11.23
N TYR A 106 -10.12 -1.35 11.62
CA TYR A 106 -8.96 -2.15 11.25
C TYR A 106 -9.39 -3.41 10.48
N GLN A 107 -8.46 -3.91 9.67
CA GLN A 107 -8.67 -5.12 8.87
C GLN A 107 -7.36 -5.89 8.74
N ILE A 108 -7.36 -7.17 9.15
CA ILE A 108 -6.18 -8.05 9.06
C ILE A 108 -6.55 -9.24 8.20
N GLN A 109 -6.31 -9.15 6.89
CA GLN A 109 -6.74 -10.15 5.92
C GLN A 109 -5.71 -10.31 4.80
N ASN A 110 -5.78 -11.45 4.09
CA ASN A 110 -4.94 -11.69 2.93
C ASN A 110 -5.41 -10.90 1.71
N VAL A 111 -4.44 -10.44 0.94
CA VAL A 111 -4.62 -9.78 -0.36
C VAL A 111 -3.78 -10.51 -1.41
N TYR A 112 -4.11 -10.29 -2.70
CA TYR A 112 -3.62 -11.11 -3.79
C TYR A 112 -3.13 -10.25 -4.94
N ARG A 113 -1.85 -10.37 -5.30
CA ARG A 113 -1.25 -9.61 -6.40
C ARG A 113 -0.47 -10.55 -7.32
N ALA A 114 -0.79 -10.55 -8.60
CA ALA A 114 -0.12 -11.39 -9.60
C ALA A 114 1.30 -10.89 -9.94
N ASP A 115 1.96 -10.25 -8.99
CA ASP A 115 3.33 -9.76 -9.11
C ASP A 115 4.32 -10.88 -9.45
N LYS A 116 5.45 -10.50 -10.06
CA LYS A 116 6.58 -11.41 -10.22
C LYS A 116 7.15 -11.72 -8.83
N PRO A 117 7.12 -12.98 -8.37
CA PRO A 117 7.60 -13.34 -7.05
C PRO A 117 9.11 -13.08 -6.93
N GLN A 118 9.50 -12.49 -5.80
CA GLN A 118 10.91 -12.28 -5.43
C GLN A 118 11.03 -12.31 -3.91
N ARG A 119 12.25 -12.23 -3.39
CA ARG A 119 12.48 -12.22 -1.95
C ARG A 119 11.70 -11.09 -1.28
N GLY A 120 10.85 -11.43 -0.30
CA GLY A 120 9.99 -10.48 0.40
C GLY A 120 8.72 -10.05 -0.35
N ARG A 121 8.52 -10.47 -1.62
CA ARG A 121 7.32 -10.15 -2.41
C ARG A 121 6.61 -11.43 -2.83
N PHE A 122 5.44 -11.65 -2.26
CA PHE A 122 4.61 -12.82 -2.49
C PHE A 122 3.32 -12.41 -3.22
N ARG A 123 2.66 -13.39 -3.83
CA ARG A 123 1.38 -13.19 -4.52
C ARG A 123 0.19 -13.24 -3.59
N GLU A 124 0.35 -13.84 -2.42
CA GLU A 124 -0.58 -13.81 -1.30
C GLU A 124 0.17 -13.34 -0.05
N PHE A 125 -0.37 -12.34 0.62
CA PHE A 125 0.19 -11.84 1.87
C PHE A 125 -0.88 -11.15 2.71
N THR A 126 -0.69 -11.10 4.01
CA THR A 126 -1.59 -10.44 4.94
C THR A 126 -1.28 -8.95 5.01
N GLN A 127 -2.29 -8.11 4.84
CA GLN A 127 -2.25 -6.68 5.21
C GLN A 127 -2.89 -6.49 6.58
N CYS A 128 -2.35 -5.54 7.34
CA CYS A 128 -2.91 -5.04 8.59
C CYS A 128 -3.17 -3.54 8.37
N ASP A 129 -4.38 -3.21 7.99
CA ASP A 129 -4.76 -1.85 7.60
C ASP A 129 -5.62 -1.20 8.68
N ILE A 130 -5.41 0.08 8.91
CA ILE A 130 -6.26 0.95 9.73
C ILE A 130 -6.65 2.18 8.93
N ASP A 131 -7.89 2.62 9.09
CA ASP A 131 -8.40 3.86 8.48
C ASP A 131 -9.30 4.61 9.46
N ILE A 132 -9.32 5.94 9.29
CA ILE A 132 -10.25 6.86 9.93
C ILE A 132 -11.04 7.57 8.84
N PHE A 133 -12.35 7.36 8.80
CA PHE A 133 -13.22 7.95 7.79
C PHE A 133 -13.99 9.16 8.33
N ASN A 134 -14.28 10.11 7.41
CA ASN A 134 -15.04 11.34 7.67
C ASN A 134 -14.38 12.33 8.64
N SER A 135 -13.05 12.24 8.83
CA SER A 135 -12.28 13.24 9.57
C SER A 135 -11.31 13.95 8.62
N THR A 136 -11.28 15.29 8.70
CA THR A 136 -10.28 16.16 8.05
C THR A 136 -9.30 16.75 9.06
N SER A 137 -9.37 16.32 10.32
CA SER A 137 -8.51 16.81 11.38
C SER A 137 -7.10 16.21 11.26
N PRO A 138 -6.03 17.03 11.38
CA PRO A 138 -4.66 16.53 11.48
C PRO A 138 -4.42 15.57 12.66
N ILE A 139 -5.31 15.59 13.66
CA ILE A 139 -5.26 14.67 14.80
C ILE A 139 -5.51 13.24 14.32
N ALA A 140 -6.35 13.03 13.28
CA ALA A 140 -6.58 11.70 12.73
C ALA A 140 -5.29 11.14 12.09
N ASP A 141 -4.54 11.96 11.36
CA ASP A 141 -3.24 11.56 10.80
C ASP A 141 -2.23 11.24 11.91
N ALA A 142 -2.16 12.07 12.94
CA ALA A 142 -1.29 11.86 14.10
C ALA A 142 -1.65 10.55 14.84
N GLU A 143 -2.95 10.23 14.95
CA GLU A 143 -3.42 8.98 15.56
C GLU A 143 -3.01 7.75 14.75
N ILE A 144 -3.12 7.78 13.41
CA ILE A 144 -2.63 6.70 12.53
C ILE A 144 -1.13 6.45 12.77
N VAL A 145 -0.34 7.53 12.86
CA VAL A 145 1.10 7.44 13.12
C VAL A 145 1.37 6.84 14.51
N ALA A 146 0.68 7.32 15.55
CA ALA A 146 0.81 6.83 16.92
C ALA A 146 0.41 5.35 17.02
N THR A 147 -0.73 4.97 16.46
CA THR A 147 -1.21 3.57 16.43
C THR A 147 -0.18 2.66 15.76
N THR A 148 0.36 3.08 14.62
CA THR A 148 1.42 2.35 13.91
C THR A 148 2.66 2.18 14.78
N TYR A 149 3.10 3.25 15.42
CA TYR A 149 4.26 3.22 16.33
C TYR A 149 4.09 2.21 17.46
N PHE A 150 2.97 2.29 18.18
CA PHE A 150 2.69 1.40 19.29
C PHE A 150 2.45 -0.06 18.86
N ALA A 151 1.88 -0.29 17.68
CA ALA A 151 1.74 -1.63 17.12
C ALA A 151 3.12 -2.29 16.89
N PHE A 152 4.07 -1.57 16.32
CA PHE A 152 5.44 -2.08 16.16
C PHE A 152 6.13 -2.32 17.51
N GLN A 153 5.96 -1.42 18.48
CA GLN A 153 6.50 -1.64 19.83
C GLN A 153 5.93 -2.89 20.49
N ASN A 154 4.61 -3.09 20.40
CA ASN A 154 3.94 -4.27 20.98
C ASN A 154 4.40 -5.58 20.34
N VAL A 155 4.75 -5.56 19.06
CA VAL A 155 5.33 -6.73 18.35
C VAL A 155 6.78 -7.00 18.77
N GLY A 156 7.48 -6.02 19.36
CA GLY A 156 8.85 -6.18 19.87
C GLY A 156 9.91 -5.37 19.13
N TYR A 157 9.52 -4.35 18.37
CA TYR A 157 10.44 -3.39 17.74
C TYR A 157 10.51 -2.10 18.56
N PRO A 158 11.43 -1.98 19.56
CA PRO A 158 11.44 -0.83 20.48
C PRO A 158 11.92 0.47 19.84
N LYS A 159 12.60 0.38 18.70
CA LYS A 159 13.13 1.53 17.96
C LYS A 159 12.69 1.44 16.51
N ILE A 160 11.80 2.32 16.13
CA ILE A 160 11.34 2.50 14.74
C ILE A 160 11.43 3.96 14.34
N LYS A 161 11.61 4.21 13.06
CA LYS A 161 11.52 5.53 12.45
C LYS A 161 10.36 5.52 11.48
N ILE A 162 9.39 6.40 11.69
CA ILE A 162 8.26 6.60 10.79
C ILE A 162 8.59 7.81 9.91
N LEU A 163 8.61 7.58 8.59
CA LEU A 163 8.80 8.65 7.60
C LEU A 163 7.43 9.10 7.14
N ILE A 164 7.17 10.40 7.26
CA ILE A 164 5.91 11.03 6.87
C ILE A 164 6.20 11.97 5.71
N ASN A 165 5.32 11.96 4.70
CA ASN A 165 5.36 12.90 3.61
C ASN A 165 3.97 13.51 3.39
N ASP A 166 3.94 14.78 3.03
CA ASP A 166 2.72 15.47 2.60
C ASP A 166 2.75 15.71 1.09
N ARG A 167 1.74 15.19 0.40
CA ARG A 167 1.65 15.25 -1.06
C ARG A 167 1.47 16.68 -1.56
N GLN A 168 0.77 17.55 -0.84
CA GLN A 168 0.58 18.94 -1.23
C GLN A 168 1.90 19.71 -1.12
N THR A 169 2.63 19.47 -0.05
CA THR A 169 3.98 20.03 0.14
C THR A 169 4.92 19.53 -0.96
N LEU A 170 4.92 18.24 -1.27
CA LEU A 170 5.73 17.67 -2.36
C LEU A 170 5.40 18.33 -3.71
N PHE A 171 4.11 18.49 -4.03
CA PHE A 171 3.67 19.17 -5.26
C PHE A 171 4.18 20.61 -5.31
N ARG A 172 4.05 21.38 -4.22
CA ARG A 172 4.50 22.76 -4.13
C ARG A 172 6.00 22.90 -4.44
N TYR A 173 6.82 21.98 -3.95
CA TYR A 173 8.26 21.99 -4.23
C TYR A 173 8.60 21.59 -5.67
N LEU A 174 7.82 20.72 -6.28
CA LEU A 174 8.13 20.17 -7.60
C LEU A 174 7.40 20.86 -8.76
N GLU A 175 6.28 21.54 -8.52
CA GLU A 175 5.50 22.23 -9.55
C GLU A 175 6.34 23.21 -10.40
N PRO A 176 7.28 23.99 -9.82
CA PRO A 176 8.14 24.88 -10.61
C PRO A 176 9.02 24.17 -11.66
N PHE A 177 9.23 22.88 -11.56
CA PHE A 177 10.03 22.07 -12.47
C PHE A 177 9.18 21.28 -13.47
N THR A 178 7.88 21.54 -13.54
CA THR A 178 7.00 20.94 -14.56
C THR A 178 6.99 21.76 -15.84
N ASN A 179 6.76 21.10 -16.98
CA ASN A 179 6.62 21.74 -18.28
C ASN A 179 5.63 20.95 -19.17
N SER A 180 5.44 21.36 -20.42
CA SER A 180 4.54 20.70 -21.38
C SER A 180 4.85 19.21 -21.61
N ASN A 181 6.09 18.79 -21.43
CA ASN A 181 6.56 17.43 -21.66
C ASN A 181 6.71 16.62 -20.38
N LEU A 182 6.84 17.30 -19.22
CA LEU A 182 7.07 16.68 -17.92
C LEU A 182 6.00 17.15 -16.91
N ASN A 183 4.99 16.33 -16.70
CA ASN A 183 3.98 16.59 -15.66
C ASN A 183 4.48 16.18 -14.26
N ILE A 184 3.82 16.69 -13.22
CA ILE A 184 4.17 16.48 -11.81
C ILE A 184 4.28 15.01 -11.41
N PHE A 185 3.43 14.14 -11.93
CA PHE A 185 3.44 12.71 -11.59
C PHE A 185 4.65 11.99 -12.18
N SER A 186 5.03 12.34 -13.43
CA SER A 186 6.22 11.80 -14.08
C SER A 186 7.50 12.27 -13.40
N LEU A 187 7.51 13.51 -12.87
CA LEU A 187 8.62 14.05 -12.09
C LEU A 187 8.76 13.30 -10.77
N ILE A 188 7.67 13.14 -10.00
CA ILE A 188 7.66 12.37 -8.75
C ILE A 188 8.12 10.94 -8.98
N GLN A 189 7.65 10.29 -10.05
CA GLN A 189 8.04 8.91 -10.37
C GLN A 189 9.56 8.76 -10.63
N SER A 190 10.21 9.78 -11.13
CA SER A 190 11.67 9.78 -11.28
C SER A 190 12.36 9.99 -9.94
N ILE A 191 11.86 10.92 -9.12
CA ILE A 191 12.41 11.24 -7.80
C ILE A 191 12.28 10.07 -6.83
N ASP A 192 11.20 9.30 -6.88
CA ASP A 192 11.01 8.09 -6.07
C ASP A 192 12.10 7.02 -6.27
N LYS A 193 12.90 7.16 -7.33
CA LYS A 193 14.02 6.26 -7.61
C LYS A 193 15.33 6.71 -6.95
N LEU A 194 15.41 7.91 -6.35
CA LEU A 194 16.65 8.47 -5.80
C LEU A 194 17.40 7.49 -4.88
N GLU A 195 16.70 6.88 -3.93
CA GLU A 195 17.34 5.92 -3.01
C GLU A 195 17.80 4.62 -3.69
N LYS A 196 17.21 4.28 -4.86
CA LYS A 196 17.49 3.01 -5.56
C LYS A 196 18.61 3.14 -6.58
N ILE A 197 18.66 4.26 -7.32
CA ILE A 197 19.55 4.42 -8.47
C ILE A 197 20.55 5.57 -8.30
N GLY A 198 20.38 6.41 -7.26
CA GLY A 198 21.25 7.55 -6.95
C GLY A 198 20.93 8.81 -7.77
N ASN A 199 21.46 9.95 -7.28
CA ASN A 199 21.15 11.28 -7.83
C ASN A 199 21.50 11.40 -9.31
N GLN A 200 22.69 10.95 -9.73
CA GLN A 200 23.17 11.13 -11.10
C GLN A 200 22.25 10.50 -12.14
N ARG A 201 21.78 9.26 -11.88
CA ARG A 201 20.87 8.56 -12.79
C ARG A 201 19.48 9.19 -12.85
N VAL A 202 19.02 9.77 -11.72
CA VAL A 202 17.75 10.49 -11.70
C VAL A 202 17.88 11.80 -12.48
N ILE A 203 18.98 12.54 -12.37
CA ILE A 203 19.26 13.72 -13.18
C ILE A 203 19.20 13.38 -14.66
N GLU A 204 19.92 12.33 -15.09
CA GLU A 204 19.90 11.87 -16.49
C GLU A 204 18.48 11.49 -16.98
N GLU A 205 17.66 10.88 -16.11
CA GLU A 205 16.27 10.55 -16.43
C GLU A 205 15.42 11.82 -16.58
N LEU A 206 15.61 12.82 -15.71
CA LEU A 206 14.88 14.10 -15.76
C LEU A 206 15.28 14.92 -16.99
N ILE A 207 16.55 14.93 -17.36
CA ILE A 207 17.03 15.57 -18.61
C ILE A 207 16.36 14.92 -19.83
N LYS A 208 16.30 13.60 -19.89
CA LYS A 208 15.60 12.87 -20.97
C LYS A 208 14.10 13.18 -21.02
N LYS A 209 13.52 13.63 -19.93
CA LYS A 209 12.11 14.03 -19.81
C LYS A 209 11.88 15.52 -20.07
N GLY A 210 12.92 16.30 -20.38
CA GLY A 210 12.81 17.68 -20.84
C GLY A 210 13.18 18.77 -19.84
N LEU A 211 13.90 18.45 -18.76
CA LEU A 211 14.57 19.45 -17.92
C LEU A 211 15.99 19.69 -18.42
N ASP A 212 16.52 20.88 -18.17
CA ASP A 212 17.95 21.09 -18.24
C ASP A 212 18.66 20.55 -16.98
N GLU A 213 19.98 20.44 -17.01
CA GLU A 213 20.77 19.87 -15.92
C GLU A 213 20.62 20.68 -14.61
N SER A 214 20.58 22.00 -14.71
CA SER A 214 20.40 22.89 -13.56
C SER A 214 19.02 22.70 -12.91
N GLN A 215 17.97 22.66 -13.72
CA GLN A 215 16.60 22.39 -13.25
C GLN A 215 16.47 21.00 -12.60
N ALA A 216 17.06 19.98 -13.19
CA ALA A 216 17.04 18.63 -12.64
C ALA A 216 17.76 18.57 -11.28
N GLN A 217 18.92 19.24 -11.16
CA GLN A 217 19.64 19.34 -9.88
C GLN A 217 18.85 20.12 -8.83
N MET A 218 18.25 21.26 -9.20
CA MET A 218 17.43 22.06 -8.30
C MET A 218 16.18 21.30 -7.83
N ALA A 219 15.53 20.52 -8.69
CA ALA A 219 14.39 19.69 -8.30
C ALA A 219 14.77 18.66 -7.23
N ILE A 220 15.93 18.02 -7.36
CA ILE A 220 16.43 17.07 -6.34
C ILE A 220 16.79 17.81 -5.05
N ASN A 221 17.50 18.94 -5.14
CA ASN A 221 17.91 19.71 -3.96
C ASN A 221 16.70 20.21 -3.17
N SER A 222 15.64 20.69 -3.83
CA SER A 222 14.43 21.19 -3.18
C SER A 222 13.77 20.14 -2.30
N ILE A 223 13.80 18.87 -2.68
CA ILE A 223 13.28 17.76 -1.87
C ILE A 223 14.24 17.40 -0.74
N THR A 224 15.54 17.41 -1.00
CA THR A 224 16.56 17.07 0.01
C THR A 224 16.59 18.10 1.13
N GLU A 225 16.52 19.39 0.81
CA GLU A 225 16.45 20.48 1.78
C GLU A 225 15.16 20.45 2.58
N ALA A 226 14.01 20.19 1.94
CA ALA A 226 12.74 20.01 2.62
C ALA A 226 12.76 18.83 3.62
N THR A 227 13.56 17.82 3.35
CA THR A 227 13.76 16.67 4.25
C THR A 227 14.67 17.02 5.43
N LEU A 228 15.69 17.82 5.21
CA LEU A 228 16.63 18.26 6.25
C LEU A 228 16.05 19.30 7.21
N SER A 229 15.21 20.21 6.74
CA SER A 229 14.57 21.25 7.59
C SER A 229 13.56 20.71 8.61
N LYS A 230 13.19 19.44 8.54
CA LYS A 230 12.27 18.75 9.47
C LYS A 230 12.98 17.91 10.53
N ASN A 231 14.31 17.95 10.60
CA ASN A 231 15.10 17.26 11.62
C ASN A 231 15.52 18.19 12.81
N CYS A 232 14.80 19.31 12.99
CA CYS A 232 14.95 20.21 14.15
C CYS A 232 13.83 19.94 15.16
#